data_534c72066f94dc88a6f27475dc99050a
#
_entry.id   534c72066f94dc88a6f27475dc99050a
#
_cell.length_a   1.000
_cell.length_b   1.000
_cell.length_c   1.000
_cell.angle_alpha   90.00
_cell.angle_beta   90.00
_cell.angle_gamma   90.00
#
_symmetry.space_group_name_H-M   'P 1'
#
loop_
_entity.id
_entity.type
_entity.pdbx_description
1 polymer ?
#
loop_
_entity_poly.entity_id
_entity_poly.type
_entity_poly.pdbx_seq_one_letter_code
_entity_poly.pdbx_strand_id
1 'polypeptide(L)'
;MIQSMTGFGKATLQLPTKKITVEVKSLNSKGLDLNVRIPSLYREMELGLRNQIALKLERGKVDFSIFIESTAEQTSTKVNVPIVKGYIEQLRAVYAEADEVELMKMAIRMPDTMKIEREEIDENDWAQIETTVQEALQNILNFRKDEGQSLEKEFQLRIANIRQYMNEALDLDPERVQAIKDR
;
A
#
# COMPACT_ATOMS: atom_id res chain seq x y z
N MET A 1 3.56 16.41 22.16
CA MET A 1 2.37 15.86 21.50
C MET A 1 2.60 14.37 21.29
N ILE A 2 1.73 13.53 21.78
CA ILE A 2 1.79 12.08 21.64
C ILE A 2 1.29 11.70 20.24
N GLN A 3 1.98 10.76 19.57
CA GLN A 3 1.53 10.19 18.32
C GLN A 3 1.37 8.67 18.48
N SER A 4 0.31 8.12 17.92
CA SER A 4 0.16 6.67 17.85
C SER A 4 1.17 6.06 16.88
N MET A 5 1.54 4.81 17.12
CA MET A 5 2.35 4.01 16.19
C MET A 5 1.51 3.19 15.22
N THR A 6 0.23 3.03 15.51
CA THR A 6 -0.73 2.41 14.60
C THR A 6 -1.37 3.49 13.73
N GLY A 7 -1.74 3.13 12.52
CA GLY A 7 -2.41 4.05 11.62
C GLY A 7 -2.71 3.44 10.26
N PHE A 8 -3.60 4.11 9.55
CA PHE A 8 -4.00 3.79 8.19
C PHE A 8 -4.08 5.06 7.35
N GLY A 9 -3.56 5.01 6.14
CA GLY A 9 -3.69 6.06 5.15
C GLY A 9 -4.06 5.47 3.80
N LYS A 10 -4.94 6.12 3.09
CA LYS A 10 -5.39 5.73 1.75
C LYS A 10 -5.57 6.98 0.90
N ALA A 11 -5.16 6.88 -0.36
CA ALA A 11 -5.45 7.84 -1.40
C ALA A 11 -5.76 7.13 -2.71
N THR A 12 -6.53 7.76 -3.58
CA THR A 12 -6.97 7.16 -4.83
C THR A 12 -6.86 8.17 -5.95
N LEU A 13 -6.23 7.76 -7.05
CA LEU A 13 -6.09 8.53 -8.27
C LEU A 13 -6.92 7.87 -9.36
N GLN A 14 -7.78 8.66 -10.03
CA GLN A 14 -8.53 8.22 -11.19
C GLN A 14 -7.88 8.78 -12.44
N LEU A 15 -7.32 7.91 -13.27
CA LEU A 15 -6.84 8.22 -14.62
C LEU A 15 -7.87 7.76 -15.66
N PRO A 16 -7.79 8.21 -16.90
CA PRO A 16 -8.75 7.85 -17.96
C PRO A 16 -8.87 6.33 -18.19
N THR A 17 -7.75 5.61 -18.10
CA THR A 17 -7.67 4.17 -18.39
C THR A 17 -7.46 3.28 -17.18
N LYS A 18 -7.14 3.88 -16.03
CA LYS A 18 -6.79 3.12 -14.82
C LYS A 18 -7.14 3.88 -13.56
N LYS A 19 -7.50 3.14 -12.52
CA LYS A 19 -7.66 3.63 -11.16
C LYS A 19 -6.50 3.13 -10.33
N ILE A 20 -5.84 4.02 -9.61
CA ILE A 20 -4.69 3.71 -8.77
C ILE A 20 -5.10 3.95 -7.32
N THR A 21 -4.90 2.96 -6.47
CA THR A 21 -5.14 3.06 -5.04
C THR A 21 -3.84 2.85 -4.30
N VAL A 22 -3.48 3.81 -3.47
CA VAL A 22 -2.33 3.75 -2.57
C VAL A 22 -2.84 3.52 -1.16
N GLU A 23 -2.34 2.47 -0.50
CA GLU A 23 -2.65 2.17 0.89
C GLU A 23 -1.36 2.04 1.69
N VAL A 24 -1.37 2.60 2.89
CA VAL A 24 -0.30 2.48 3.87
C VAL A 24 -0.89 2.14 5.23
N LYS A 25 -0.36 1.09 5.86
CA LYS A 25 -0.76 0.59 7.18
C LYS A 25 0.47 0.55 8.07
N SER A 26 0.33 0.97 9.31
CA SER A 26 1.40 0.92 10.29
C SER A 26 0.92 0.26 11.57
N LEU A 27 1.73 -0.68 12.07
CA LEU A 27 1.56 -1.32 13.36
C LEU A 27 2.76 -1.02 14.26
N ASN A 28 2.57 -1.25 15.56
CA ASN A 28 3.63 -1.01 16.53
C ASN A 28 4.84 -1.93 16.29
N SER A 29 6.04 -1.34 16.22
CA SER A 29 7.32 -2.06 16.18
C SER A 29 8.44 -1.19 16.76
N LYS A 30 9.50 -1.83 17.29
CA LYS A 30 10.67 -1.13 17.85
C LYS A 30 11.49 -0.41 16.79
N GLY A 31 11.65 -1.01 15.61
CA GLY A 31 12.33 -0.46 14.44
C GLY A 31 11.38 -0.28 13.28
N LEU A 32 11.88 0.24 12.17
CA LEU A 32 11.14 0.30 10.91
C LEU A 32 11.28 -1.05 10.19
N ASP A 33 10.14 -1.74 10.03
CA ASP A 33 10.00 -2.93 9.19
C ASP A 33 9.06 -2.56 8.03
N LEU A 34 9.62 -2.35 6.85
CA LEU A 34 8.91 -1.80 5.69
C LEU A 34 8.73 -2.87 4.61
N ASN A 35 7.49 -3.27 4.40
CA ASN A 35 7.06 -4.12 3.31
C ASN A 35 6.40 -3.26 2.22
N VAL A 36 6.97 -3.27 1.01
CA VAL A 36 6.47 -2.49 -0.14
C VAL A 36 5.99 -3.45 -1.22
N ARG A 37 4.74 -3.28 -1.63
CA ARG A 37 4.10 -4.02 -2.73
C ARG A 37 3.67 -3.05 -3.81
N ILE A 38 4.35 -3.11 -4.93
CA ILE A 38 4.05 -2.27 -6.09
C ILE A 38 3.98 -3.12 -7.36
N PRO A 39 3.20 -2.71 -8.36
CA PRO A 39 3.19 -3.36 -9.66
C PRO A 39 4.58 -3.39 -10.29
N SER A 40 4.88 -4.47 -11.03
CA SER A 40 6.18 -4.67 -11.67
C SER A 40 6.59 -3.52 -12.61
N LEU A 41 5.60 -2.82 -13.17
CA LEU A 41 5.79 -1.64 -14.00
C LEU A 41 6.60 -0.54 -13.27
N TYR A 42 6.36 -0.33 -11.98
CA TYR A 42 6.98 0.75 -11.17
C TYR A 42 8.13 0.27 -10.29
N ARG A 43 8.67 -0.92 -10.54
CA ARG A 43 9.71 -1.52 -9.69
C ARG A 43 10.97 -0.65 -9.57
N GLU A 44 11.32 0.09 -10.61
CA GLU A 44 12.47 1.00 -10.60
C GLU A 44 12.31 2.14 -9.58
N MET A 45 11.07 2.52 -9.27
CA MET A 45 10.75 3.59 -8.32
C MET A 45 10.71 3.11 -6.85
N GLU A 46 10.80 1.79 -6.61
CA GLU A 46 10.66 1.20 -5.28
C GLU A 46 11.64 1.78 -4.26
N LEU A 47 12.89 1.97 -4.64
CA LEU A 47 13.92 2.48 -3.73
C LEU A 47 13.61 3.91 -3.27
N GLY A 48 13.16 4.76 -4.18
CA GLY A 48 12.74 6.13 -3.89
C GLY A 48 11.55 6.15 -2.91
N LEU A 49 10.54 5.31 -3.17
CA LEU A 49 9.39 5.16 -2.28
C LEU A 49 9.77 4.68 -0.88
N ARG A 50 10.67 3.69 -0.77
CA ARG A 50 11.15 3.19 0.53
C ARG A 50 11.80 4.31 1.34
N ASN A 51 12.63 5.12 0.71
CA ASN A 51 13.30 6.25 1.37
C ASN A 51 12.28 7.30 1.84
N GLN A 52 11.32 7.66 1.01
CA GLN A 52 10.27 8.62 1.37
C GLN A 52 9.41 8.13 2.55
N ILE A 53 9.01 6.86 2.54
CA ILE A 53 8.22 6.26 3.61
C ILE A 53 9.03 6.21 4.90
N ALA A 54 10.30 5.79 4.83
CA ALA A 54 11.19 5.71 5.99
C ALA A 54 11.40 7.07 6.67
N LEU A 55 11.60 8.12 5.87
CA LEU A 55 11.76 9.49 6.39
C LEU A 55 10.50 10.01 7.11
N LYS A 56 9.29 9.63 6.64
CA LYS A 56 8.04 10.12 7.22
C LYS A 56 7.53 9.32 8.41
N LEU A 57 7.74 8.00 8.40
CA LEU A 57 7.16 7.12 9.41
C LEU A 57 8.14 6.69 10.51
N GLU A 58 9.44 6.91 10.31
CA GLU A 58 10.55 6.70 11.25
C GLU A 58 10.63 5.28 11.85
N ARG A 59 9.52 4.74 12.39
CA ARG A 59 9.43 3.41 12.99
C ARG A 59 8.04 2.81 12.83
N GLY A 60 7.94 1.50 13.03
CA GLY A 60 6.71 0.71 12.94
C GLY A 60 6.87 -0.43 11.93
N LYS A 61 5.98 -1.41 12.00
CA LYS A 61 5.81 -2.37 10.91
C LYS A 61 4.85 -1.75 9.90
N VAL A 62 5.38 -1.39 8.74
CA VAL A 62 4.68 -0.64 7.71
C VAL A 62 4.44 -1.52 6.49
N ASP A 63 3.18 -1.72 6.14
CA ASP A 63 2.77 -2.31 4.87
C ASP A 63 2.29 -1.20 3.93
N PHE A 64 3.01 -1.02 2.82
CA PHE A 64 2.70 -0.08 1.76
C PHE A 64 2.35 -0.83 0.49
N SER A 65 1.27 -0.43 -0.17
CA SER A 65 0.84 -1.06 -1.42
C SER A 65 0.25 -0.06 -2.42
N ILE A 66 0.60 -0.26 -3.69
CA ILE A 66 -0.03 0.41 -4.83
C ILE A 66 -0.81 -0.65 -5.61
N PHE A 67 -2.11 -0.43 -5.78
CA PHE A 67 -2.99 -1.25 -6.59
C PHE A 67 -3.39 -0.48 -7.83
N ILE A 68 -3.38 -1.15 -8.98
CA ILE A 68 -3.85 -0.61 -10.25
C ILE A 68 -5.01 -1.48 -10.74
N GLU A 69 -6.14 -0.83 -10.99
CA GLU A 69 -7.31 -1.41 -11.61
C GLU A 69 -7.46 -0.77 -13.00
N SER A 70 -7.38 -1.56 -14.07
CA SER A 70 -7.69 -1.07 -15.42
C SER A 70 -9.19 -0.80 -15.53
N THR A 71 -9.55 0.41 -15.95
CA THR A 71 -10.94 0.82 -16.22
C THR A 71 -11.29 0.76 -17.69
N ALA A 72 -10.29 0.50 -18.56
CA ALA A 72 -10.49 0.39 -20.00
C ALA A 72 -10.84 -1.06 -20.40
N GLU A 73 -11.74 -1.20 -21.39
CA GLU A 73 -12.05 -2.48 -22.05
C GLU A 73 -10.87 -3.03 -22.89
N GLN A 74 -9.69 -2.42 -22.78
CA GLN A 74 -8.52 -2.85 -23.54
C GLN A 74 -7.96 -4.15 -22.94
N THR A 75 -7.93 -5.19 -23.72
CA THR A 75 -7.23 -6.41 -23.38
C THR A 75 -5.74 -6.12 -23.25
N SER A 76 -5.16 -6.47 -22.10
CA SER A 76 -3.71 -6.39 -21.84
C SER A 76 -2.85 -7.23 -22.80
N THR A 77 -3.51 -8.01 -23.66
CA THR A 77 -2.88 -8.97 -24.57
C THR A 77 -3.19 -8.58 -25.99
N LYS A 78 -2.16 -8.34 -26.81
CA LYS A 78 -2.29 -8.11 -28.26
C LYS A 78 -1.79 -9.30 -29.04
N VAL A 79 -2.40 -9.54 -30.20
CA VAL A 79 -1.94 -10.58 -31.12
C VAL A 79 -0.60 -10.17 -31.71
N ASN A 80 0.39 -11.05 -31.61
CA ASN A 80 1.70 -10.87 -32.24
C ASN A 80 1.60 -11.21 -33.73
N VAL A 81 1.12 -10.25 -34.52
CA VAL A 81 0.86 -10.41 -35.94
C VAL A 81 2.03 -11.00 -36.74
N PRO A 82 3.30 -10.55 -36.55
CA PRO A 82 4.45 -11.15 -37.24
C PRO A 82 4.61 -12.66 -36.97
N ILE A 83 4.46 -13.08 -35.72
CA ILE A 83 4.59 -14.51 -35.34
C ILE A 83 3.44 -15.31 -35.92
N VAL A 84 2.21 -14.83 -35.82
CA VAL A 84 1.03 -15.49 -36.39
C VAL A 84 1.21 -15.67 -37.91
N LYS A 85 1.63 -14.63 -38.63
CA LYS A 85 1.93 -14.73 -40.07
C LYS A 85 3.01 -15.74 -40.36
N GLY A 86 4.10 -15.77 -39.60
CA GLY A 86 5.17 -16.77 -39.76
C GLY A 86 4.67 -18.20 -39.58
N TYR A 87 3.81 -18.45 -38.61
CA TYR A 87 3.17 -19.79 -38.47
C TYR A 87 2.24 -20.13 -39.61
N ILE A 88 1.47 -19.19 -40.13
CA ILE A 88 0.61 -19.41 -41.30
C ILE A 88 1.46 -19.81 -42.53
N GLU A 89 2.59 -19.14 -42.77
CA GLU A 89 3.49 -19.48 -43.87
C GLU A 89 4.12 -20.86 -43.70
N GLN A 90 4.56 -21.24 -42.49
CA GLN A 90 5.08 -22.58 -42.21
C GLN A 90 4.01 -23.66 -42.41
N LEU A 91 2.79 -23.47 -41.91
CA LEU A 91 1.68 -24.41 -42.07
C LEU A 91 1.29 -24.57 -43.56
N ARG A 92 1.30 -23.45 -44.32
CA ARG A 92 1.02 -23.47 -45.78
C ARG A 92 2.10 -24.24 -46.55
N ALA A 93 3.36 -24.14 -46.10
CA ALA A 93 4.47 -24.92 -46.71
C ALA A 93 4.28 -26.45 -46.51
N VAL A 94 3.58 -26.87 -45.45
CA VAL A 94 3.25 -28.29 -45.22
C VAL A 94 2.06 -28.76 -46.11
N TYR A 95 1.04 -27.91 -46.24
CA TYR A 95 -0.13 -28.21 -47.06
C TYR A 95 -0.63 -26.95 -47.76
N ALA A 96 -0.29 -26.83 -49.06
CA ALA A 96 -0.50 -25.59 -49.84
C ALA A 96 -1.98 -25.25 -50.11
N GLU A 97 -2.86 -26.27 -50.12
CA GLU A 97 -4.28 -26.12 -50.40
C GLU A 97 -5.12 -25.91 -49.11
N ALA A 98 -4.49 -25.67 -47.94
CA ALA A 98 -5.20 -25.46 -46.71
C ALA A 98 -5.98 -24.13 -46.69
N ASP A 99 -7.18 -24.17 -46.16
CA ASP A 99 -8.04 -22.99 -46.01
C ASP A 99 -7.42 -21.98 -45.08
N GLU A 100 -7.42 -20.69 -45.44
CA GLU A 100 -6.79 -19.61 -44.71
C GLU A 100 -7.37 -19.41 -43.30
N VAL A 101 -8.67 -19.65 -43.11
CA VAL A 101 -9.33 -19.53 -41.81
C VAL A 101 -8.86 -20.63 -40.88
N GLU A 102 -8.68 -21.86 -41.39
CA GLU A 102 -8.18 -23.00 -40.63
C GLU A 102 -6.69 -22.77 -40.26
N LEU A 103 -5.85 -22.28 -41.19
CA LEU A 103 -4.48 -21.93 -40.89
C LEU A 103 -4.38 -20.85 -39.78
N MET A 104 -5.24 -19.83 -39.83
CA MET A 104 -5.28 -18.80 -38.78
C MET A 104 -5.72 -19.35 -37.42
N LYS A 105 -6.73 -20.23 -37.39
CA LYS A 105 -7.17 -20.90 -36.16
C LYS A 105 -6.08 -21.76 -35.54
N MET A 106 -5.28 -22.44 -36.36
CA MET A 106 -4.13 -23.22 -35.90
C MET A 106 -3.00 -22.29 -35.41
N ALA A 107 -2.64 -21.31 -36.21
CA ALA A 107 -1.54 -20.39 -35.91
C ALA A 107 -1.74 -19.64 -34.61
N ILE A 108 -2.96 -19.16 -34.33
CA ILE A 108 -3.24 -18.38 -33.10
C ILE A 108 -3.11 -19.20 -31.80
N ARG A 109 -3.10 -20.51 -31.90
CA ARG A 109 -2.92 -21.45 -30.78
C ARG A 109 -1.46 -21.85 -30.56
N MET A 110 -0.56 -21.42 -31.44
CA MET A 110 0.86 -21.71 -31.34
C MET A 110 1.50 -20.81 -30.28
N PRO A 111 2.69 -21.19 -29.76
CA PRO A 111 3.41 -20.39 -28.76
C PRO A 111 3.69 -18.96 -29.24
N ASP A 112 3.81 -18.02 -28.29
CA ASP A 112 4.21 -16.63 -28.51
C ASP A 112 3.30 -15.78 -29.45
N THR A 113 2.14 -16.32 -29.82
CA THR A 113 1.17 -15.62 -30.67
C THR A 113 0.43 -14.51 -29.96
N MET A 114 0.46 -14.49 -28.64
CA MET A 114 -0.06 -13.43 -27.80
C MET A 114 1.09 -12.70 -27.11
N LYS A 115 1.11 -11.36 -27.23
CA LYS A 115 2.12 -10.50 -26.59
C LYS A 115 1.44 -9.66 -25.52
N ILE A 116 1.92 -9.74 -24.30
CA ILE A 116 1.57 -8.77 -23.27
C ILE A 116 2.35 -7.50 -23.58
N GLU A 117 1.66 -6.44 -23.92
CA GLU A 117 2.29 -5.14 -24.05
C GLU A 117 2.75 -4.68 -22.66
N ARG A 118 4.04 -4.52 -22.49
CA ARG A 118 4.55 -3.82 -21.30
C ARG A 118 4.23 -2.35 -21.53
N GLU A 119 3.31 -1.82 -20.74
CA GLU A 119 3.11 -0.38 -20.70
C GLU A 119 4.44 0.26 -20.30
N GLU A 120 4.90 1.24 -21.06
CA GLU A 120 6.00 2.09 -20.65
C GLU A 120 5.48 3.04 -19.57
N ILE A 121 6.38 3.39 -18.63
CA ILE A 121 6.02 4.33 -17.57
C ILE A 121 5.89 5.71 -18.22
N ASP A 122 4.70 6.29 -18.22
CA ASP A 122 4.51 7.70 -18.51
C ASP A 122 5.01 8.51 -17.30
N GLU A 123 5.97 9.41 -17.53
CA GLU A 123 6.52 10.27 -16.48
C GLU A 123 5.44 11.16 -15.83
N ASN A 124 4.44 11.58 -16.59
CA ASN A 124 3.30 12.34 -16.06
C ASN A 124 2.42 11.49 -15.15
N ASP A 125 2.17 10.24 -15.54
CA ASP A 125 1.44 9.30 -14.70
C ASP A 125 2.18 9.06 -13.39
N TRP A 126 3.51 8.88 -13.46
CA TRP A 126 4.32 8.68 -12.27
C TRP A 126 4.27 9.90 -11.32
N ALA A 127 4.39 11.12 -11.82
CA ALA A 127 4.30 12.33 -11.00
C ALA A 127 2.95 12.42 -10.25
N GLN A 128 1.85 12.02 -10.90
CA GLN A 128 0.53 11.97 -10.27
C GLN A 128 0.45 10.85 -9.21
N ILE A 129 1.05 9.68 -9.47
CA ILE A 129 1.15 8.59 -8.49
C ILE A 129 1.95 9.05 -7.28
N GLU A 130 3.07 9.72 -7.47
CA GLU A 130 3.90 10.24 -6.39
C GLU A 130 3.13 11.24 -5.51
N THR A 131 2.36 12.13 -6.12
CA THR A 131 1.46 13.03 -5.39
C THR A 131 0.44 12.25 -4.56
N THR A 132 -0.15 11.19 -5.12
CA THR A 132 -1.10 10.32 -4.43
C THR A 132 -0.43 9.55 -3.28
N VAL A 133 0.82 9.14 -3.45
CA VAL A 133 1.63 8.54 -2.36
C VAL A 133 1.82 9.55 -1.21
N GLN A 134 2.16 10.81 -1.52
CA GLN A 134 2.32 11.85 -0.50
C GLN A 134 1.00 12.08 0.26
N GLU A 135 -0.12 12.06 -0.43
CA GLU A 135 -1.45 12.19 0.19
C GLU A 135 -1.75 11.01 1.12
N ALA A 136 -1.51 9.77 0.69
CA ALA A 136 -1.69 8.60 1.54
C ALA A 136 -0.80 8.63 2.79
N LEU A 137 0.46 9.07 2.64
CA LEU A 137 1.38 9.27 3.75
C LEU A 137 0.93 10.39 4.70
N GLN A 138 0.36 11.47 4.17
CA GLN A 138 -0.19 12.53 5.02
C GLN A 138 -1.42 12.04 5.80
N ASN A 139 -2.28 11.24 5.16
CA ASN A 139 -3.47 10.68 5.79
C ASN A 139 -3.12 9.77 6.98
N ILE A 140 -2.11 8.89 6.85
CA ILE A 140 -1.66 8.08 7.99
C ILE A 140 -1.05 8.92 9.10
N LEU A 141 -0.30 9.98 8.78
CA LEU A 141 0.26 10.88 9.79
C LEU A 141 -0.85 11.63 10.56
N ASN A 142 -1.87 12.10 9.86
CA ASN A 142 -3.04 12.72 10.48
C ASN A 142 -3.76 11.74 11.41
N PHE A 143 -4.02 10.50 10.92
CA PHE A 143 -4.61 9.45 11.74
C PHE A 143 -3.82 9.19 13.03
N ARG A 144 -2.48 9.02 12.91
CA ARG A 144 -1.60 8.80 14.07
C ARG A 144 -1.62 9.96 15.06
N LYS A 145 -1.76 11.20 14.57
CA LYS A 145 -1.88 12.40 15.39
C LYS A 145 -3.21 12.43 16.15
N ASP A 146 -4.31 12.16 15.47
CA ASP A 146 -5.65 12.20 16.06
C ASP A 146 -5.82 11.10 17.13
N GLU A 147 -5.35 9.90 16.84
CA GLU A 147 -5.30 8.80 17.80
C GLU A 147 -4.39 9.14 18.99
N GLY A 148 -3.22 9.76 18.73
CA GLY A 148 -2.30 10.20 19.76
C GLY A 148 -2.91 11.25 20.68
N GLN A 149 -3.70 12.19 20.17
CA GLN A 149 -4.43 13.17 20.99
C GLN A 149 -5.47 12.51 21.89
N SER A 150 -6.15 11.50 21.39
CA SER A 150 -7.13 10.72 22.17
C SER A 150 -6.45 9.98 23.32
N LEU A 151 -5.31 9.34 23.04
CA LEU A 151 -4.49 8.68 24.05
C LEU A 151 -3.94 9.67 25.10
N GLU A 152 -3.52 10.87 24.67
CA GLU A 152 -3.00 11.92 25.58
C GLU A 152 -4.07 12.33 26.59
N LYS A 153 -5.32 12.54 26.15
CA LYS A 153 -6.45 12.85 27.04
C LYS A 153 -6.71 11.73 28.05
N GLU A 154 -6.73 10.48 27.59
CA GLU A 154 -6.93 9.33 28.46
C GLU A 154 -5.81 9.20 29.50
N PHE A 155 -4.55 9.35 29.12
CA PHE A 155 -3.43 9.32 30.06
C PHE A 155 -3.51 10.45 31.10
N GLN A 156 -3.87 11.66 30.68
CA GLN A 156 -4.04 12.79 31.60
C GLN A 156 -5.13 12.51 32.64
N LEU A 157 -6.27 11.94 32.19
CA LEU A 157 -7.36 11.54 33.10
C LEU A 157 -6.87 10.48 34.10
N ARG A 158 -6.18 9.42 33.63
CA ARG A 158 -5.68 8.37 34.52
C ARG A 158 -4.65 8.88 35.52
N ILE A 159 -3.77 9.77 35.10
CA ILE A 159 -2.79 10.40 35.99
C ILE A 159 -3.47 11.27 37.05
N ALA A 160 -4.51 12.03 36.66
CA ALA A 160 -5.28 12.82 37.62
C ALA A 160 -5.97 11.93 38.66
N ASN A 161 -6.61 10.83 38.23
CA ASN A 161 -7.22 9.88 39.14
C ASN A 161 -6.21 9.21 40.10
N ILE A 162 -5.04 8.83 39.61
CA ILE A 162 -3.96 8.25 40.43
C ILE A 162 -3.54 9.28 41.50
N ARG A 163 -3.32 10.54 41.12
CA ARG A 163 -2.95 11.61 42.06
C ARG A 163 -4.03 11.84 43.12
N GLN A 164 -5.30 11.84 42.69
CA GLN A 164 -6.42 11.95 43.63
C GLN A 164 -6.43 10.82 44.65
N TYR A 165 -6.37 9.56 44.20
CA TYR A 165 -6.35 8.38 45.09
C TYR A 165 -5.13 8.35 46.02
N MET A 166 -3.97 8.80 45.54
CA MET A 166 -2.79 8.96 46.39
C MET A 166 -3.02 9.96 47.52
N ASN A 167 -3.65 11.13 47.22
CA ASN A 167 -3.95 12.12 48.25
C ASN A 167 -4.95 11.58 49.26
N GLU A 168 -6.04 10.94 48.80
CA GLU A 168 -7.03 10.31 49.67
C GLU A 168 -6.38 9.25 50.59
N ALA A 169 -5.45 8.44 50.06
CA ALA A 169 -4.72 7.46 50.85
C ALA A 169 -3.78 8.12 51.90
N LEU A 170 -3.15 9.22 51.54
CA LEU A 170 -2.29 9.99 52.48
C LEU A 170 -3.12 10.61 53.63
N ASP A 171 -4.33 11.06 53.37
CA ASP A 171 -5.23 11.63 54.36
C ASP A 171 -5.69 10.55 55.37
N LEU A 172 -5.83 9.28 54.95
CA LEU A 172 -6.20 8.13 55.82
C LEU A 172 -5.00 7.56 56.62
N ASP A 173 -3.76 7.79 56.21
CA ASP A 173 -2.60 7.16 56.85
C ASP A 173 -2.39 7.59 58.30
N PRO A 174 -2.62 8.84 58.77
CA PRO A 174 -2.54 9.22 60.15
C PRO A 174 -3.50 8.43 61.06
N GLU A 175 -4.72 8.22 60.63
CA GLU A 175 -5.73 7.43 61.38
C GLU A 175 -5.31 5.97 61.50
N ARG A 176 -4.77 5.39 60.43
CA ARG A 176 -4.23 4.04 60.40
C ARG A 176 -3.05 3.87 61.37
N VAL A 177 -2.11 4.82 61.36
CA VAL A 177 -0.95 4.79 62.28
C VAL A 177 -1.39 4.92 63.74
N GLN A 178 -2.41 5.75 64.02
CA GLN A 178 -2.95 5.89 65.38
C GLN A 178 -3.64 4.62 65.82
N ALA A 179 -4.50 4.01 64.98
CA ALA A 179 -5.20 2.76 65.26
C ALA A 179 -4.22 1.58 65.54
N ILE A 180 -3.03 1.60 64.92
CA ILE A 180 -1.98 0.58 65.20
C ILE A 180 -1.30 0.83 66.54
N LYS A 181 -1.10 2.11 66.91
CA LYS A 181 -0.48 2.47 68.22
C LYS A 181 -1.40 2.18 69.41
N ASP A 182 -2.71 2.26 69.17
CA ASP A 182 -3.73 2.05 70.23
C ASP A 182 -4.05 0.58 70.46
N ARG A 183 -3.48 -0.34 69.68
CA ARG A 183 -3.51 -1.81 69.84
C ARG A 183 -2.33 -2.34 70.63
#